data_a62706b6621214f896d734646bfeff2d
#
_entry.id   a62706b6621214f896d734646bfeff2d
#
_cell.length_a   1.000
_cell.length_b   1.000
_cell.length_c   1.000
_cell.angle_alpha   90.00
_cell.angle_beta   90.00
_cell.angle_gamma   90.00
#
_symmetry.space_group_name_H-M   'P 1'
#
loop_
_entity.id
_entity.type
_entity.pdbx_description
1 polymer ?
#
loop_
_entity_poly.entity_id
_entity_poly.type
_entity_poly.pdbx_seq_one_letter_code
_entity_poly.pdbx_strand_id
1 'polypeptide(L)'
;MKLQPDKSDTQIINAYGPGWVSVGSIVGGVPQLEKVTHSIVIGSRGERLDWQGVGFDQLSAELFDQLAALRPELIVFGSGSKLRFPSPALQRTLMAARIGLETMDTLAACRTYNILAGEDRHVLGVFLIEN
;
A
#
# COMPACT_ATOMS: atom_id res chain seq x y z
N MET A 1 13.64 23.82 15.96
CA MET A 1 13.32 22.54 16.60
C MET A 1 12.34 21.73 15.77
N LYS A 2 12.60 20.48 15.67
CA LYS A 2 11.71 19.64 14.91
C LYS A 2 10.60 19.11 15.82
N LEU A 3 9.36 19.44 15.47
CA LEU A 3 8.20 19.10 16.29
C LEU A 3 7.38 17.97 15.71
N GLN A 4 7.66 17.57 14.48
CA GLN A 4 6.93 16.53 13.79
C GLN A 4 7.81 15.30 13.59
N PRO A 5 7.18 14.12 13.49
CA PRO A 5 7.94 12.96 13.06
C PRO A 5 8.63 13.24 11.74
N ASP A 6 9.74 12.58 11.54
CA ASP A 6 10.47 12.70 10.30
C ASP A 6 9.63 12.12 9.16
N LYS A 7 9.23 12.96 8.22
CA LYS A 7 8.41 12.54 7.09
C LYS A 7 9.22 12.05 5.91
N SER A 8 10.55 12.00 6.04
CA SER A 8 11.39 11.50 4.96
C SER A 8 11.09 10.04 4.63
N ASP A 9 10.53 9.27 5.59
CA ASP A 9 10.18 7.88 5.36
C ASP A 9 8.83 7.70 4.69
N THR A 10 8.01 8.74 4.64
CA THR A 10 6.68 8.65 4.07
C THR A 10 6.80 8.50 2.55
N GLN A 11 6.23 7.41 2.05
CA GLN A 11 6.16 7.18 0.61
C GLN A 11 4.78 7.59 0.11
N ILE A 12 4.74 8.13 -1.09
CA ILE A 12 3.49 8.52 -1.75
C ILE A 12 3.44 7.93 -3.14
N ILE A 13 2.26 7.92 -3.72
CA ILE A 13 2.11 7.61 -5.14
C ILE A 13 2.13 8.94 -5.89
N ASN A 14 3.25 9.24 -6.51
CA ASN A 14 3.49 10.50 -7.20
C ASN A 14 2.65 10.63 -8.47
N ALA A 15 2.49 9.53 -9.18
CA ALA A 15 1.72 9.46 -10.40
C ALA A 15 1.28 8.02 -10.63
N TYR A 16 0.25 7.82 -11.43
CA TYR A 16 -0.25 6.47 -11.69
C TYR A 16 -1.03 6.44 -13.00
N GLY A 17 -1.18 5.25 -13.55
CA GLY A 17 -1.95 5.00 -14.75
C GLY A 17 -2.22 3.52 -14.89
N PRO A 18 -2.84 3.10 -16.00
CA PRO A 18 -3.08 1.67 -16.21
C PRO A 18 -1.77 0.89 -16.25
N GLY A 19 -1.65 -0.08 -15.37
CA GLY A 19 -0.49 -0.98 -15.35
C GLY A 19 0.76 -0.44 -14.68
N TRP A 20 0.70 0.72 -14.01
CA TRP A 20 1.89 1.25 -13.36
C TRP A 20 1.55 2.25 -12.26
N VAL A 21 2.48 2.39 -11.32
CA VAL A 21 2.46 3.47 -10.33
C VAL A 21 3.87 4.03 -10.21
N SER A 22 3.97 5.30 -9.85
CA SER A 22 5.26 5.92 -9.56
C SER A 22 5.32 6.22 -8.07
N VAL A 23 6.27 5.59 -7.39
CA VAL A 23 6.45 5.75 -5.95
C VAL A 23 7.41 6.89 -5.71
N GLY A 24 6.99 7.87 -4.91
CA GLY A 24 7.83 8.97 -4.50
C GLY A 24 8.28 8.80 -3.06
N SER A 25 9.55 9.05 -2.81
CA SER A 25 10.13 8.98 -1.46
C SER A 25 11.28 9.96 -1.34
N ILE A 26 11.75 10.15 -0.12
CA ILE A 26 12.94 10.97 0.15
C ILE A 26 13.99 10.02 0.71
N VAL A 27 15.15 9.95 0.07
CA VAL A 27 16.26 9.11 0.51
C VAL A 27 17.47 10.02 0.72
N GLY A 28 17.95 10.09 1.96
CA GLY A 28 19.09 10.94 2.28
C GLY A 28 18.83 12.40 1.96
N GLY A 29 17.59 12.87 2.11
CA GLY A 29 17.23 14.23 1.79
C GLY A 29 16.99 14.50 0.31
N VAL A 30 17.10 13.49 -0.54
CA VAL A 30 16.97 13.63 -1.99
C VAL A 30 15.68 12.96 -2.46
N PRO A 31 14.81 13.69 -3.18
CA PRO A 31 13.61 13.08 -3.74
C PRO A 31 13.95 11.97 -4.73
N GLN A 32 13.23 10.87 -4.64
CA GLN A 32 13.38 9.73 -5.53
C GLN A 32 12.01 9.37 -6.10
N LEU A 33 11.98 9.08 -7.40
CA LEU A 33 10.78 8.61 -8.07
C LEU A 33 11.10 7.27 -8.73
N GLU A 34 10.21 6.32 -8.54
CA GLU A 34 10.41 5.01 -9.13
C GLU A 34 9.12 4.54 -9.80
N LYS A 35 9.18 4.27 -11.09
CA LYS A 35 8.04 3.70 -11.80
C LYS A 35 8.01 2.19 -11.57
N VAL A 36 6.88 1.70 -11.08
CA VAL A 36 6.70 0.29 -10.74
C VAL A 36 5.58 -0.27 -11.60
N THR A 37 5.84 -1.42 -12.23
CA THR A 37 4.90 -2.08 -13.14
C THR A 37 4.45 -3.44 -12.62
N HIS A 38 4.73 -3.75 -11.37
CA HIS A 38 4.27 -4.96 -10.69
C HIS A 38 3.52 -4.57 -9.43
N SER A 39 2.76 -5.51 -8.88
CA SER A 39 2.06 -5.26 -7.62
C SER A 39 3.04 -4.92 -6.52
N ILE A 40 2.67 -3.98 -5.66
CA ILE A 40 3.57 -3.46 -4.64
C ILE A 40 2.78 -3.04 -3.40
N VAL A 41 3.42 -3.19 -2.25
CA VAL A 41 2.94 -2.65 -0.98
C VAL A 41 3.92 -1.59 -0.54
N ILE A 42 3.41 -0.41 -0.21
CA ILE A 42 4.23 0.63 0.40
C ILE A 42 3.52 1.13 1.64
N GLY A 43 4.28 1.75 2.53
CA GLY A 43 3.72 2.28 3.76
C GLY A 43 4.18 3.68 4.06
N SER A 44 3.41 4.35 4.90
CA SER A 44 3.69 5.72 5.30
C SER A 44 4.91 5.84 6.21
N ARG A 45 5.44 4.72 6.69
CA ARG A 45 6.64 4.69 7.54
C ARG A 45 7.80 4.00 6.86
N GLY A 46 7.82 3.96 5.52
CA GLY A 46 8.91 3.42 4.74
C GLY A 46 8.81 1.94 4.41
N GLU A 47 7.69 1.30 4.74
CA GLU A 47 7.52 -0.12 4.44
C GLU A 47 7.45 -0.35 2.94
N ARG A 48 7.99 -1.46 2.50
CA ARG A 48 7.91 -1.84 1.10
C ARG A 48 7.95 -3.36 0.95
N LEU A 49 7.01 -3.90 0.22
CA LEU A 49 6.99 -5.30 -0.19
C LEU A 49 6.73 -5.33 -1.70
N ASP A 50 7.62 -5.98 -2.43
CA ASP A 50 7.41 -6.16 -3.86
C ASP A 50 6.65 -7.46 -4.07
N TRP A 51 5.41 -7.34 -4.51
CA TRP A 51 4.53 -8.49 -4.76
C TRP A 51 4.53 -8.81 -6.25
N GLN A 52 5.72 -9.06 -6.77
CA GLN A 52 5.88 -9.35 -8.18
C GLN A 52 5.13 -10.62 -8.55
N GLY A 53 4.34 -10.57 -9.63
CA GLY A 53 3.54 -11.71 -10.04
C GLY A 53 2.27 -11.94 -9.25
N VAL A 54 1.95 -11.08 -8.29
CA VAL A 54 0.74 -11.22 -7.49
C VAL A 54 -0.38 -10.43 -8.11
N GLY A 55 -1.37 -11.12 -8.65
CA GLY A 55 -2.65 -10.53 -9.01
C GLY A 55 -3.69 -10.95 -7.99
N PHE A 56 -4.93 -10.61 -8.27
CA PHE A 56 -6.00 -10.90 -7.31
C PHE A 56 -6.11 -12.41 -7.03
N ASP A 57 -5.93 -13.24 -8.05
CA ASP A 57 -6.07 -14.68 -7.92
C ASP A 57 -4.89 -15.34 -7.18
N GLN A 58 -3.79 -14.63 -7.01
CA GLN A 58 -2.64 -15.13 -6.28
C GLN A 58 -2.62 -14.71 -4.81
N LEU A 59 -3.64 -13.98 -4.35
CA LEU A 59 -3.71 -13.59 -2.95
C LEU A 59 -3.78 -14.83 -2.06
N SER A 60 -3.10 -14.78 -0.93
CA SER A 60 -3.01 -15.89 0.00
C SER A 60 -3.03 -15.39 1.43
N ALA A 61 -3.30 -16.30 2.36
CA ALA A 61 -3.26 -15.96 3.77
C ALA A 61 -1.87 -15.48 4.18
N GLU A 62 -0.82 -16.07 3.63
CA GLU A 62 0.55 -15.66 3.95
C GLU A 62 0.84 -14.23 3.56
N LEU A 63 0.31 -13.77 2.42
CA LEU A 63 0.50 -12.39 2.00
C LEU A 63 -0.19 -11.43 2.98
N PHE A 64 -1.39 -11.77 3.43
CA PHE A 64 -2.08 -10.96 4.42
C PHE A 64 -1.39 -11.02 5.79
N ASP A 65 -0.77 -12.14 6.14
CA ASP A 65 0.02 -12.23 7.35
C ASP A 65 1.23 -11.28 7.29
N GLN A 66 1.86 -11.12 6.11
CA GLN A 66 2.93 -10.14 5.94
C GLN A 66 2.44 -8.73 6.23
N LEU A 67 1.23 -8.39 5.76
CA LEU A 67 0.66 -7.07 6.02
C LEU A 67 0.40 -6.86 7.50
N ALA A 68 -0.18 -7.87 8.16
CA ALA A 68 -0.47 -7.78 9.60
C ALA A 68 0.80 -7.62 10.42
N ALA A 69 1.89 -8.25 10.00
CA ALA A 69 3.17 -8.17 10.72
C ALA A 69 3.75 -6.76 10.74
N LEU A 70 3.38 -5.92 9.79
CA LEU A 70 3.84 -4.53 9.75
C LEU A 70 3.03 -3.62 10.69
N ARG A 71 1.95 -4.12 11.23
CA ARG A 71 1.11 -3.46 12.24
C ARG A 71 0.63 -2.07 11.87
N PRO A 72 0.03 -1.89 10.69
CA PRO A 72 -0.54 -0.60 10.33
C PRO A 72 -1.85 -0.38 11.07
N GLU A 73 -2.29 0.88 11.13
CA GLU A 73 -3.65 1.19 11.59
C GLU A 73 -4.67 0.78 10.54
N LEU A 74 -4.32 0.94 9.27
CA LEU A 74 -5.26 0.79 8.17
C LEU A 74 -4.50 0.35 6.93
N ILE A 75 -5.16 -0.48 6.13
CA ILE A 75 -4.65 -0.88 4.82
C ILE A 75 -5.63 -0.41 3.76
N VAL A 76 -5.13 0.33 2.78
CA VAL A 76 -5.88 0.67 1.57
C VAL A 76 -5.53 -0.36 0.52
N PHE A 77 -6.52 -1.15 0.12
CA PHE A 77 -6.29 -2.28 -0.77
C PHE A 77 -6.80 -1.97 -2.17
N GLY A 78 -5.89 -1.82 -3.11
CA GLY A 78 -6.19 -1.63 -4.52
C GLY A 78 -6.28 -2.96 -5.23
N SER A 79 -7.48 -3.31 -5.67
CA SER A 79 -7.79 -4.66 -6.16
C SER A 79 -7.51 -4.87 -7.64
N GLY A 80 -6.81 -3.95 -8.29
CA GLY A 80 -6.54 -4.02 -9.71
C GLY A 80 -7.43 -3.06 -10.49
N SER A 81 -7.65 -3.35 -11.77
CA SER A 81 -8.45 -2.46 -12.63
C SER A 81 -9.94 -2.49 -12.29
N LYS A 82 -10.39 -3.49 -11.52
CA LYS A 82 -11.78 -3.65 -11.11
C LYS A 82 -11.87 -3.73 -9.61
N LEU A 83 -12.99 -3.29 -9.06
CA LEU A 83 -13.27 -3.48 -7.64
C LEU A 83 -13.55 -4.96 -7.37
N ARG A 84 -12.72 -5.58 -6.55
CA ARG A 84 -12.88 -6.98 -6.14
C ARG A 84 -12.50 -7.08 -4.67
N PHE A 85 -13.31 -7.78 -3.89
CA PHE A 85 -13.09 -7.90 -2.44
C PHE A 85 -12.36 -9.20 -2.12
N PRO A 86 -11.24 -9.15 -1.39
CA PRO A 86 -10.57 -10.37 -0.95
C PRO A 86 -11.49 -11.20 -0.07
N SER A 87 -11.35 -12.53 -0.15
CA SER A 87 -12.15 -13.42 0.68
C SER A 87 -11.90 -13.14 2.17
N PRO A 88 -12.96 -13.13 3.00
CA PRO A 88 -12.77 -12.98 4.45
C PRO A 88 -11.83 -14.01 5.05
N ALA A 89 -11.78 -15.21 4.48
CA ALA A 89 -10.88 -16.25 5.00
C ALA A 89 -9.40 -15.86 4.90
N LEU A 90 -9.04 -15.00 3.95
CA LEU A 90 -7.68 -14.52 3.82
C LEU A 90 -7.34 -13.43 4.84
N GLN A 91 -8.35 -12.81 5.44
CA GLN A 91 -8.19 -11.62 6.27
C GLN A 91 -8.21 -11.91 7.76
N ARG A 92 -8.14 -13.18 8.16
CA ARG A 92 -8.31 -13.55 9.57
C ARG A 92 -7.30 -12.88 10.49
N THR A 93 -6.04 -12.83 10.08
CA THR A 93 -4.99 -12.22 10.88
C THR A 93 -5.22 -10.72 11.04
N LEU A 94 -5.67 -10.07 9.95
CA LEU A 94 -5.99 -8.64 10.02
C LEU A 94 -7.15 -8.38 10.98
N MET A 95 -8.20 -9.18 10.90
CA MET A 95 -9.35 -9.04 11.77
C MET A 95 -8.97 -9.25 13.22
N ALA A 96 -8.16 -10.28 13.50
CA ALA A 96 -7.70 -10.56 14.86
C ALA A 96 -6.87 -9.42 15.42
N ALA A 97 -6.09 -8.77 14.57
CA ALA A 97 -5.24 -7.65 14.96
C ALA A 97 -5.98 -6.30 14.93
N ARG A 98 -7.25 -6.32 14.55
CA ARG A 98 -8.08 -5.11 14.41
C ARG A 98 -7.51 -4.10 13.43
N ILE A 99 -6.92 -4.58 12.36
CA ILE A 99 -6.39 -3.74 11.30
C ILE A 99 -7.49 -3.58 10.25
N GLY A 100 -7.85 -2.34 9.94
CA GLY A 100 -8.88 -2.04 8.95
C GLY A 100 -8.37 -2.31 7.54
N LEU A 101 -9.26 -2.77 6.67
CA LEU A 101 -8.95 -2.97 5.25
C LEU A 101 -10.03 -2.28 4.44
N GLU A 102 -9.64 -1.27 3.67
CA GLU A 102 -10.55 -0.58 2.76
C GLU A 102 -10.20 -0.97 1.33
N THR A 103 -11.17 -1.55 0.64
CA THR A 103 -10.97 -2.10 -0.70
C THR A 103 -11.54 -1.18 -1.75
N MET A 104 -10.77 -0.94 -2.80
CA MET A 104 -11.18 -0.15 -3.95
C MET A 104 -10.34 -0.58 -5.16
N ASP A 105 -10.65 -0.08 -6.35
CA ASP A 105 -9.75 -0.35 -7.48
C ASP A 105 -8.41 0.34 -7.24
N THR A 106 -7.37 -0.09 -7.98
CA THR A 106 -6.01 0.38 -7.71
C THR A 106 -5.84 1.88 -7.93
N LEU A 107 -6.48 2.46 -8.93
CA LEU A 107 -6.32 3.89 -9.15
C LEU A 107 -6.95 4.71 -8.02
N ALA A 108 -8.12 4.29 -7.54
CA ALA A 108 -8.74 4.92 -6.37
C ALA A 108 -7.88 4.75 -5.13
N ALA A 109 -7.26 3.57 -4.98
CA ALA A 109 -6.39 3.30 -3.84
C ALA A 109 -5.18 4.23 -3.80
N CYS A 110 -4.64 4.59 -4.97
CA CYS A 110 -3.52 5.53 -5.02
C CYS A 110 -3.89 6.86 -4.39
N ARG A 111 -5.06 7.39 -4.72
CA ARG A 111 -5.52 8.67 -4.17
C ARG A 111 -5.82 8.59 -2.67
N THR A 112 -6.52 7.54 -2.28
CA THR A 112 -6.91 7.37 -0.88
C THR A 112 -5.69 7.16 0.01
N TYR A 113 -4.74 6.33 -0.43
CA TYR A 113 -3.50 6.12 0.30
C TYR A 113 -2.77 7.44 0.54
N ASN A 114 -2.62 8.27 -0.50
CA ASN A 114 -1.90 9.54 -0.37
C ASN A 114 -2.54 10.45 0.66
N ILE A 115 -3.87 10.52 0.67
CA ILE A 115 -4.59 11.35 1.63
C ILE A 115 -4.31 10.89 3.06
N LEU A 116 -4.43 9.58 3.30
CA LEU A 116 -4.28 9.04 4.65
C LEU A 116 -2.82 9.09 5.11
N ALA A 117 -1.88 8.82 4.23
CA ALA A 117 -0.47 8.91 4.56
C ALA A 117 -0.07 10.34 4.92
N GLY A 118 -0.71 11.32 4.27
CA GLY A 118 -0.45 12.73 4.56
C GLY A 118 -1.01 13.21 5.89
N GLU A 119 -1.84 12.38 6.55
CA GLU A 119 -2.44 12.71 7.85
C GLU A 119 -1.64 12.14 9.02
N ASP A 120 -0.39 11.77 8.81
CA ASP A 120 0.48 11.18 9.84
C ASP A 120 -0.05 9.85 10.42
N ARG A 121 -0.85 9.13 9.65
CA ARG A 121 -1.35 7.84 10.06
C ARG A 121 -0.42 6.74 9.55
N HIS A 122 -0.34 5.64 10.30
CA HIS A 122 0.41 4.48 9.85
C HIS A 122 -0.46 3.66 8.89
N VAL A 123 -0.28 3.87 7.61
CA VAL A 123 -1.11 3.29 6.55
C VAL A 123 -0.26 2.48 5.61
N LEU A 124 -0.75 1.32 5.20
CA LEU A 124 -0.17 0.59 4.08
C LEU A 124 -1.08 0.77 2.87
N GLY A 125 -0.48 0.89 1.70
CA GLY A 125 -1.19 0.81 0.45
C GLY A 125 -0.77 -0.45 -0.28
N VAL A 126 -1.74 -1.26 -0.67
CA VAL A 126 -1.53 -2.42 -1.52
C VAL A 126 -2.03 -2.05 -2.89
N PHE A 127 -1.18 -2.14 -3.89
CA PHE A 127 -1.55 -1.75 -5.25
C PHE A 127 -1.34 -2.95 -6.16
N LEU A 128 -2.43 -3.68 -6.43
CA LEU A 128 -2.35 -4.79 -7.37
C LEU A 128 -2.28 -4.23 -8.78
N ILE A 129 -1.29 -4.68 -9.51
CA ILE A 129 -1.06 -4.30 -10.90
C ILE A 129 -1.03 -5.58 -11.70
N GLU A 130 -2.05 -5.76 -12.54
CA GLU A 130 -2.21 -6.94 -13.35
C GLU A 130 -2.03 -6.54 -14.80
N ASN A 131 -1.03 -7.10 -15.43
CA ASN A 131 -0.74 -6.80 -16.84
C ASN A 131 -1.06 -7.99 -17.72
#